data_bede0506283ce2f1889684ae3c1e6033
#
_entry.id   bede0506283ce2f1889684ae3c1e6033
#
_cell.length_a   1.000
_cell.length_b   1.000
_cell.length_c   1.000
_cell.angle_alpha   90.00
_cell.angle_beta   90.00
_cell.angle_gamma   90.00
#
_symmetry.space_group_name_H-M   'P 1'
#
loop_
_entity.id
_entity.type
_entity.pdbx_description
1 polymer ?
#
loop_
_entity_poly.entity_id
_entity_poly.type
_entity_poly.pdbx_seq_one_letter_code
_entity_poly.pdbx_strand_id
1 'polypeptide(L)'
;MPEYASTTTLSRIREALPCREGWEKLLAHLGKTKADDEPLQLLTVLDSNGLDDALWVLSHAMPDDRLARHFQAWCAEQVLHIFEAERPNDMRVRDQIAMLRNDEATAAARAAALDAAWAAQEKQFRKMLLA
;
A
#
# COMPACT_ATOMS: atom_id res chain seq x y z
N MET A 1 -20.88 6.25 -6.16
CA MET A 1 -19.47 6.32 -6.61
C MET A 1 -18.57 5.73 -5.54
N PRO A 2 -17.69 4.81 -5.88
CA PRO A 2 -16.72 4.35 -4.89
C PRO A 2 -15.79 5.50 -4.50
N GLU A 3 -15.38 5.51 -3.25
CA GLU A 3 -14.49 6.53 -2.70
C GLU A 3 -13.11 6.48 -3.35
N TYR A 4 -12.67 5.28 -3.75
CA TYR A 4 -11.35 5.05 -4.33
C TYR A 4 -11.45 4.43 -5.72
N ALA A 5 -10.51 4.82 -6.60
CA ALA A 5 -10.29 4.07 -7.83
C ALA A 5 -9.78 2.68 -7.46
N SER A 6 -10.51 1.65 -7.84
CA SER A 6 -10.22 0.25 -7.48
C SER A 6 -10.15 -0.67 -8.68
N THR A 7 -9.96 -0.11 -9.87
CA THR A 7 -9.93 -0.84 -11.13
C THR A 7 -8.56 -0.70 -11.79
N THR A 8 -8.03 -1.80 -12.29
CA THR A 8 -6.80 -1.85 -13.07
C THR A 8 -7.04 -2.62 -14.37
N THR A 9 -6.01 -3.10 -15.03
CA THR A 9 -6.09 -3.97 -16.22
C THR A 9 -5.02 -5.05 -16.14
N LEU A 10 -5.23 -6.15 -16.83
CA LEU A 10 -4.20 -7.20 -16.94
C LEU A 10 -2.93 -6.68 -17.61
N SER A 11 -3.06 -5.78 -18.60
CA SER A 11 -1.90 -5.15 -19.25
C SER A 11 -1.04 -4.40 -18.26
N ARG A 12 -1.66 -3.64 -17.33
CA ARG A 12 -0.95 -2.88 -16.31
C ARG A 12 -0.24 -3.82 -15.31
N ILE A 13 -0.91 -4.89 -14.92
CA ILE A 13 -0.30 -5.91 -14.05
C ILE A 13 0.90 -6.56 -14.72
N ARG A 14 0.76 -6.92 -16.00
CA ARG A 14 1.84 -7.54 -16.78
C ARG A 14 3.07 -6.65 -16.86
N GLU A 15 2.87 -5.36 -17.12
CA GLU A 15 3.97 -4.39 -17.18
C GLU A 15 4.74 -4.27 -15.86
N ALA A 16 4.08 -4.51 -14.74
CA ALA A 16 4.70 -4.48 -13.42
C ALA A 16 5.49 -5.75 -13.08
N LEU A 17 5.53 -6.72 -13.97
CA LEU A 17 6.28 -7.98 -13.87
C LEU A 17 5.85 -8.84 -12.67
N PRO A 18 4.62 -9.37 -12.70
CA PRO A 18 4.11 -10.23 -11.62
C PRO A 18 4.86 -11.56 -11.59
N CYS A 19 4.81 -12.25 -10.44
CA CYS A 19 5.34 -13.60 -10.37
C CYS A 19 4.51 -14.53 -11.27
N ARG A 20 5.18 -15.54 -11.83
CA ARG A 20 4.56 -16.47 -12.78
C ARG A 20 3.35 -17.17 -12.20
N GLU A 21 3.48 -17.69 -10.99
CA GLU A 21 2.42 -18.44 -10.33
C GLU A 21 1.16 -17.61 -10.12
N GLY A 22 1.31 -16.41 -9.57
CA GLY A 22 0.18 -15.51 -9.37
C GLY A 22 -0.46 -15.07 -10.67
N TRP A 23 0.35 -14.80 -11.69
CA TRP A 23 -0.14 -14.41 -13.01
C TRP A 23 -0.99 -15.53 -13.66
N GLU A 24 -0.47 -16.75 -13.67
CA GLU A 24 -1.19 -17.90 -14.23
C GLU A 24 -2.50 -18.16 -13.48
N LYS A 25 -2.48 -18.05 -12.15
CA LYS A 25 -3.68 -18.24 -11.34
C LYS A 25 -4.76 -17.20 -11.66
N LEU A 26 -4.37 -15.94 -11.82
CA LEU A 26 -5.30 -14.87 -12.14
C LEU A 26 -5.90 -15.08 -13.54
N LEU A 27 -5.08 -15.39 -14.54
CA LEU A 27 -5.56 -15.67 -15.89
C LEU A 27 -6.55 -16.84 -15.90
N ALA A 28 -6.25 -17.91 -15.20
CA ALA A 28 -7.13 -19.07 -15.10
C ALA A 28 -8.48 -18.71 -14.48
N HIS A 29 -8.48 -17.93 -13.42
CA HIS A 29 -9.70 -17.46 -12.76
C HIS A 29 -10.58 -16.64 -13.70
N LEU A 30 -9.96 -15.81 -14.54
CA LEU A 30 -10.66 -14.94 -15.50
C LEU A 30 -11.02 -15.66 -16.82
N GLY A 31 -10.54 -16.89 -17.02
CA GLY A 31 -10.75 -17.62 -18.28
C GLY A 31 -10.00 -16.99 -19.45
N LYS A 32 -8.84 -16.38 -19.19
CA LYS A 32 -8.04 -15.69 -20.18
C LYS A 32 -6.69 -16.35 -20.36
N THR A 33 -6.03 -16.09 -21.51
CA THR A 33 -4.72 -16.66 -21.83
C THR A 33 -3.64 -15.62 -22.00
N LYS A 34 -4.00 -14.33 -22.05
CA LYS A 34 -3.07 -13.22 -22.23
C LYS A 34 -3.62 -11.95 -21.61
N ALA A 35 -2.74 -10.96 -21.45
CA ALA A 35 -3.11 -9.65 -20.95
C ALA A 35 -4.00 -8.90 -21.94
N ASP A 36 -4.89 -8.07 -21.42
CA ASP A 36 -5.74 -7.15 -22.18
C ASP A 36 -5.98 -5.87 -21.37
N ASP A 37 -6.72 -4.93 -21.96
CA ASP A 37 -7.03 -3.64 -21.34
C ASP A 37 -8.45 -3.59 -20.77
N GLU A 38 -9.09 -4.74 -20.63
CA GLU A 38 -10.41 -4.81 -20.02
C GLU A 38 -10.35 -4.42 -18.55
N PRO A 39 -11.29 -3.60 -18.05
CA PRO A 39 -11.29 -3.21 -16.64
C PRO A 39 -11.33 -4.42 -15.71
N LEU A 40 -10.44 -4.44 -14.74
CA LEU A 40 -10.33 -5.51 -13.75
C LEU A 40 -10.41 -4.91 -12.36
N GLN A 41 -11.42 -5.34 -11.60
CA GLN A 41 -11.61 -4.89 -10.23
C GLN A 41 -10.54 -5.50 -9.30
N LEU A 42 -10.00 -4.69 -8.42
CA LEU A 42 -9.05 -5.18 -7.41
C LEU A 42 -9.70 -6.25 -6.52
N LEU A 43 -10.98 -6.11 -6.24
CA LEU A 43 -11.75 -7.13 -5.49
C LEU A 43 -11.69 -8.49 -6.17
N THR A 44 -11.75 -8.54 -7.50
CA THR A 44 -11.63 -9.78 -8.26
C THR A 44 -10.25 -10.43 -8.05
N VAL A 45 -9.19 -9.63 -8.02
CA VAL A 45 -7.83 -10.12 -7.72
C VAL A 45 -7.77 -10.68 -6.31
N LEU A 46 -8.37 -9.98 -5.35
CA LEU A 46 -8.44 -10.44 -3.95
C LEU A 46 -9.15 -11.80 -3.85
N ASP A 47 -10.30 -11.93 -4.49
CA ASP A 47 -11.08 -13.17 -4.47
C ASP A 47 -10.36 -14.33 -5.17
N SER A 48 -9.64 -14.05 -6.24
CA SER A 48 -8.90 -15.05 -7.02
C SER A 48 -7.61 -15.49 -6.34
N ASN A 49 -6.78 -14.53 -5.94
CA ASN A 49 -5.39 -14.77 -5.56
C ASN A 49 -5.07 -14.53 -4.09
N GLY A 50 -5.99 -13.91 -3.34
CA GLY A 50 -5.78 -13.63 -1.93
C GLY A 50 -5.17 -12.28 -1.66
N LEU A 51 -4.97 -11.98 -0.37
CA LEU A 51 -4.58 -10.66 0.11
C LEU A 51 -3.18 -10.25 -0.36
N ASP A 52 -2.20 -11.14 -0.31
CA ASP A 52 -0.82 -10.81 -0.67
C ASP A 52 -0.71 -10.33 -2.12
N ASP A 53 -1.34 -11.06 -3.05
CA ASP A 53 -1.34 -10.69 -4.45
C ASP A 53 -2.15 -9.41 -4.72
N ALA A 54 -3.27 -9.24 -4.02
CA ALA A 54 -4.06 -8.01 -4.12
C ALA A 54 -3.26 -6.79 -3.63
N LEU A 55 -2.53 -6.93 -2.53
CA LEU A 55 -1.67 -5.84 -2.01
C LEU A 55 -0.50 -5.56 -2.97
N TRP A 56 0.03 -6.58 -3.61
CA TRP A 56 1.07 -6.39 -4.63
C TRP A 56 0.54 -5.56 -5.81
N VAL A 57 -0.66 -5.90 -6.31
CA VAL A 57 -1.31 -5.13 -7.39
C VAL A 57 -1.59 -3.70 -6.92
N LEU A 58 -2.08 -3.54 -5.70
CA LEU A 58 -2.35 -2.23 -5.11
C LEU A 58 -1.10 -1.35 -5.12
N SER A 59 0.06 -1.94 -4.85
CA SER A 59 1.32 -1.20 -4.73
C SER A 59 2.01 -0.94 -6.07
N HIS A 60 1.78 -1.79 -7.09
CA HIS A 60 2.58 -1.77 -8.32
C HIS A 60 1.80 -1.56 -9.61
N ALA A 61 0.51 -1.80 -9.62
CA ALA A 61 -0.25 -1.92 -10.87
C ALA A 61 -1.59 -1.16 -10.86
N MET A 62 -1.72 -0.12 -10.05
CA MET A 62 -2.91 0.73 -10.04
C MET A 62 -2.67 2.03 -10.81
N PRO A 63 -3.75 2.67 -11.32
CA PRO A 63 -3.62 3.94 -12.05
C PRO A 63 -3.08 5.09 -11.20
N ASP A 64 -3.37 5.08 -9.89
CA ASP A 64 -2.88 6.07 -8.95
C ASP A 64 -2.59 5.41 -7.60
N ASP A 65 -2.00 6.16 -6.67
CA ASP A 65 -1.56 5.65 -5.38
C ASP A 65 -2.50 5.98 -4.21
N ARG A 66 -3.66 6.58 -4.48
CA ARG A 66 -4.53 7.09 -3.43
C ARG A 66 -5.02 5.98 -2.49
N LEU A 67 -5.55 4.88 -3.06
CA LEU A 67 -6.02 3.76 -2.24
C LEU A 67 -4.87 3.15 -1.43
N ALA A 68 -3.70 2.97 -2.04
CA ALA A 68 -2.52 2.43 -1.36
C ALA A 68 -2.11 3.31 -0.19
N ARG A 69 -2.05 4.63 -0.37
CA ARG A 69 -1.68 5.57 0.69
C ARG A 69 -2.67 5.55 1.84
N HIS A 70 -3.96 5.58 1.54
CA HIS A 70 -5.00 5.57 2.56
C HIS A 70 -5.05 4.25 3.31
N PHE A 71 -4.80 3.13 2.63
CA PHE A 71 -4.70 1.83 3.28
C PHE A 71 -3.48 1.75 4.20
N GLN A 72 -2.33 2.26 3.77
CA GLN A 72 -1.14 2.34 4.61
C GLN A 72 -1.38 3.17 5.86
N ALA A 73 -2.07 4.32 5.71
CA ALA A 73 -2.43 5.17 6.83
C ALA A 73 -3.33 4.43 7.82
N TRP A 74 -4.32 3.72 7.31
CA TRP A 74 -5.23 2.92 8.14
C TRP A 74 -4.45 1.86 8.94
N CYS A 75 -3.56 1.12 8.28
CA CYS A 75 -2.74 0.10 8.95
C CYS A 75 -1.87 0.70 10.06
N ALA A 76 -1.23 1.84 9.78
CA ALA A 76 -0.37 2.51 10.77
C ALA A 76 -1.18 3.00 11.97
N GLU A 77 -2.40 3.49 11.75
CA GLU A 77 -3.27 3.94 12.83
C GLU A 77 -3.64 2.82 13.80
N GLN A 78 -3.76 1.59 13.32
CA GLN A 78 -4.13 0.46 14.18
C GLN A 78 -3.10 0.22 15.29
N VAL A 79 -1.85 0.61 15.06
CA VAL A 79 -0.74 0.40 16.01
C VAL A 79 -0.15 1.70 16.54
N LEU A 80 -0.66 2.86 16.12
CA LEU A 80 -0.15 4.16 16.53
C LEU A 80 -0.16 4.35 18.05
N HIS A 81 -1.21 3.87 18.71
CA HIS A 81 -1.34 3.99 20.18
C HIS A 81 -0.20 3.30 20.92
N ILE A 82 0.35 2.21 20.36
CA ILE A 82 1.50 1.50 20.96
C ILE A 82 2.74 2.39 20.90
N PHE A 83 3.00 3.00 19.74
CA PHE A 83 4.12 3.91 19.58
C PHE A 83 3.98 5.14 20.49
N GLU A 84 2.79 5.75 20.54
CA GLU A 84 2.56 6.97 21.30
C GLU A 84 2.55 6.74 22.80
N ALA A 85 2.23 5.54 23.27
CA ALA A 85 2.34 5.19 24.68
C ALA A 85 3.81 5.26 25.15
N GLU A 86 4.76 4.87 24.30
CA GLU A 86 6.19 4.93 24.59
C GLU A 86 6.79 6.32 24.32
N ARG A 87 6.24 7.03 23.34
CA ARG A 87 6.78 8.31 22.86
C ARG A 87 5.65 9.32 22.62
N PRO A 88 5.00 9.82 23.71
CA PRO A 88 3.79 10.64 23.55
C PRO A 88 4.03 11.99 22.86
N ASN A 89 5.26 12.49 22.86
CA ASN A 89 5.59 13.79 22.27
C ASN A 89 6.25 13.68 20.89
N ASP A 90 6.41 12.45 20.38
CA ASP A 90 7.00 12.24 19.06
C ASP A 90 5.87 12.14 18.02
N MET A 91 5.73 13.18 17.21
CA MET A 91 4.64 13.32 16.25
C MET A 91 5.00 12.78 14.87
N ARG A 92 6.21 12.24 14.66
CA ARG A 92 6.69 11.89 13.32
C ARG A 92 5.85 10.80 12.64
N VAL A 93 5.41 9.77 13.39
CA VAL A 93 4.55 8.72 12.82
C VAL A 93 3.15 9.26 12.53
N ARG A 94 2.60 10.07 13.45
CA ARG A 94 1.31 10.72 13.24
C ARG A 94 1.34 11.65 12.03
N ASP A 95 2.43 12.39 11.86
CA ASP A 95 2.61 13.29 10.72
C ASP A 95 2.71 12.51 9.40
N GLN A 96 3.37 11.35 9.42
CA GLN A 96 3.41 10.47 8.25
C GLN A 96 2.01 10.00 7.84
N ILE A 97 1.20 9.59 8.80
CA ILE A 97 -0.18 9.16 8.55
C ILE A 97 -0.97 10.30 7.90
N ALA A 98 -0.85 11.52 8.44
CA ALA A 98 -1.53 12.69 7.89
C ALA A 98 -1.07 12.96 6.44
N MET A 99 0.23 12.82 6.15
CA MET A 99 0.76 13.01 4.80
C MET A 99 0.27 11.94 3.83
N LEU A 100 0.14 10.69 4.28
CA LEU A 100 -0.42 9.62 3.44
C LEU A 100 -1.86 9.92 3.03
N ARG A 101 -2.64 10.55 3.91
CA ARG A 101 -4.03 10.91 3.66
C ARG A 101 -4.20 12.21 2.88
N ASN A 102 -3.15 13.02 2.79
CA ASN A 102 -3.22 14.31 2.14
C ASN A 102 -3.00 14.14 0.63
N ASP A 103 -4.10 14.19 -0.13
CA ASP A 103 -4.06 14.02 -1.58
C ASP A 103 -3.40 15.20 -2.29
N GLU A 104 -3.29 16.35 -1.62
CA GLU A 104 -2.63 17.56 -2.14
C GLU A 104 -1.11 17.57 -1.86
N ALA A 105 -0.60 16.67 -1.02
CA ALA A 105 0.82 16.65 -0.69
C ALA A 105 1.67 16.21 -1.89
N THR A 106 2.84 16.82 -2.03
CA THR A 106 3.81 16.42 -3.06
C THR A 106 4.47 15.08 -2.70
N ALA A 107 5.00 14.40 -3.71
CA ALA A 107 5.77 13.18 -3.49
C ALA A 107 6.98 13.43 -2.58
N ALA A 108 7.63 14.60 -2.72
CA ALA A 108 8.76 14.98 -1.88
C ALA A 108 8.34 15.14 -0.41
N ALA A 109 7.19 15.76 -0.15
CA ALA A 109 6.68 15.93 1.21
C ALA A 109 6.35 14.59 1.85
N ARG A 110 5.75 13.66 1.08
CA ARG A 110 5.46 12.30 1.56
C ARG A 110 6.73 11.53 1.88
N ALA A 111 7.74 11.62 1.02
CA ALA A 111 9.02 10.96 1.22
C ALA A 111 9.72 11.49 2.47
N ALA A 112 9.71 12.80 2.69
CA ALA A 112 10.31 13.41 3.89
C ALA A 112 9.60 12.96 5.16
N ALA A 113 8.26 12.86 5.15
CA ALA A 113 7.50 12.38 6.29
C ALA A 113 7.79 10.91 6.58
N LEU A 114 7.93 10.08 5.53
CA LEU A 114 8.28 8.68 5.67
C LEU A 114 9.68 8.50 6.28
N ASP A 115 10.66 9.25 5.80
CA ASP A 115 12.03 9.21 6.32
C ASP A 115 12.07 9.61 7.81
N ALA A 116 11.32 10.63 8.19
CA ALA A 116 11.22 11.07 9.58
C ALA A 116 10.59 9.99 10.47
N ALA A 117 9.53 9.33 9.99
CA ALA A 117 8.87 8.24 10.72
C ALA A 117 9.80 7.03 10.87
N TRP A 118 10.53 6.67 9.82
CA TRP A 118 11.51 5.59 9.87
C TRP A 118 12.61 5.86 10.89
N ALA A 119 13.14 7.10 10.91
CA ALA A 119 14.15 7.51 11.89
C ALA A 119 13.64 7.39 13.33
N ALA A 120 12.37 7.77 13.57
CA ALA A 120 11.77 7.65 14.88
C ALA A 120 11.64 6.19 15.32
N GLN A 121 11.20 5.33 14.39
CA GLN A 121 11.02 3.91 14.65
C GLN A 121 12.36 3.21 14.87
N GLU A 122 13.39 3.55 14.09
CA GLU A 122 14.73 3.00 14.28
C GLU A 122 15.29 3.38 15.65
N LYS A 123 15.12 4.63 16.05
CA LYS A 123 15.58 5.10 17.36
C LYS A 123 14.93 4.32 18.51
N GLN A 124 13.62 4.07 18.40
CA GLN A 124 12.89 3.28 19.39
C GLN A 124 13.37 1.83 19.42
N PHE A 125 13.54 1.23 18.25
CA PHE A 125 14.02 -0.15 18.13
C PHE A 125 15.42 -0.31 18.73
N ARG A 126 16.32 0.62 18.43
CA ARG A 126 17.67 0.65 18.97
C ARG A 126 17.67 0.74 20.50
N LYS A 127 16.79 1.59 21.04
CA LYS A 127 16.60 1.72 22.49
C LYS A 127 16.18 0.40 23.13
N MET A 128 15.26 -0.33 22.49
CA MET A 128 14.80 -1.62 22.98
C MET A 128 15.90 -2.68 22.97
N LEU A 129 16.80 -2.64 21.98
CA LEU A 129 17.90 -3.58 21.88
C LEU A 129 19.01 -3.33 22.91
N LEU A 130 19.14 -2.09 23.40
CA LEU A 130 20.17 -1.70 24.37
C LEU A 130 19.71 -1.79 25.82
N ALA A 131 18.44 -2.07 26.03
CA ALA A 131 17.86 -2.15 27.38
C ALA A 131 18.22 -3.44 28.11
#